data_f71aa123f6eedf5ffceb5948296befe4
#
_entry.id   f71aa123f6eedf5ffceb5948296befe4
#
_cell.length_a   1.000
_cell.length_b   1.000
_cell.length_c   1.000
_cell.angle_alpha   90.00
_cell.angle_beta   90.00
_cell.angle_gamma   90.00
#
_symmetry.space_group_name_H-M   'P 1'
#
loop_
_entity.id
_entity.type
_entity.pdbx_description
1 polymer ?
#
loop_
_entity_poly.entity_id
_entity_poly.type
_entity_poly.pdbx_seq_one_letter_code
_entity_poly.pdbx_strand_id
1 'polypeptide(L)'
;KANAVDDVILPFGHDDVRVYIDNLFLEGFLNPIEIDEPDRLSDHWCLIGVQQDPEKEMEKRINGLIKLCEESLPGVESRHQQWLQFAYRWAELSAEYHFNRVDFAVEEYAKLQQDIDQRFSQWLLEKYAGLHNHPPVPPVMLHHAPRTMAREIDSGRIDKVAMILIDGL
;
A
#
# COMPACT_ATOMS: atom_id res chain seq x y z
N LYS A 1 14.30 47.09 31.98
CA LYS A 1 13.20 46.30 32.57
C LYS A 1 12.89 45.18 31.58
N ALA A 2 13.44 43.99 31.83
CA ALA A 2 13.10 42.80 31.08
C ALA A 2 11.66 42.40 31.48
N ASN A 3 10.76 42.34 30.53
CA ASN A 3 9.45 41.72 30.71
C ASN A 3 9.69 40.22 30.93
N ALA A 4 9.43 39.77 32.16
CA ALA A 4 9.27 38.34 32.41
C ALA A 4 8.03 37.90 31.62
N VAL A 5 8.26 37.14 30.56
CA VAL A 5 7.21 36.33 29.94
C VAL A 5 6.95 35.25 30.98
N ASP A 6 5.77 35.22 31.56
CA ASP A 6 5.33 34.12 32.39
C ASP A 6 5.55 32.82 31.57
N ASP A 7 6.30 31.89 32.12
CA ASP A 7 6.51 30.59 31.52
C ASP A 7 5.15 29.87 31.43
N VAL A 8 4.46 30.05 30.32
CA VAL A 8 3.21 29.32 30.02
C VAL A 8 3.61 27.89 29.69
N ILE A 9 3.45 27.01 30.66
CA ILE A 9 3.64 25.57 30.43
C ILE A 9 2.42 25.07 29.66
N LEU A 10 2.59 24.81 28.36
CA LEU A 10 1.56 24.17 27.54
C LEU A 10 1.38 22.72 27.98
N PRO A 11 0.12 22.26 28.18
CA PRO A 11 -0.15 20.88 28.61
C PRO A 11 -0.06 19.90 27.43
N PHE A 12 1.13 19.69 26.86
CA PHE A 12 1.38 18.79 25.73
C PHE A 12 1.03 17.30 26.00
N GLY A 13 0.73 16.97 27.27
CA GLY A 13 0.21 15.63 27.61
C GLY A 13 -1.28 15.46 27.30
N HIS A 14 -2.01 16.52 26.94
CA HIS A 14 -3.44 16.47 26.67
C HIS A 14 -3.68 16.23 25.16
N ASP A 15 -4.53 15.25 24.85
CA ASP A 15 -4.76 14.84 23.45
C ASP A 15 -5.39 15.96 22.60
N ASP A 16 -6.31 16.75 23.16
CA ASP A 16 -6.93 17.89 22.45
C ASP A 16 -5.90 18.95 22.04
N VAL A 17 -4.87 19.17 22.86
CA VAL A 17 -3.78 20.13 22.57
C VAL A 17 -2.93 19.58 21.42
N ARG A 18 -2.65 18.28 21.40
CA ARG A 18 -1.89 17.63 20.30
C ARG A 18 -2.66 17.72 19.01
N VAL A 19 -3.94 17.35 19.00
CA VAL A 19 -4.82 17.46 17.82
C VAL A 19 -4.89 18.89 17.30
N TYR A 20 -4.95 19.88 18.19
CA TYR A 20 -4.93 21.28 17.80
C TYR A 20 -3.61 21.69 17.14
N ILE A 21 -2.48 21.24 17.68
CA ILE A 21 -1.15 21.49 17.09
C ILE A 21 -1.03 20.81 15.71
N ASP A 22 -1.49 19.56 15.58
CA ASP A 22 -1.50 18.85 14.30
C ASP A 22 -2.29 19.63 13.24
N ASN A 23 -3.45 20.17 13.60
CA ASN A 23 -4.25 21.02 12.71
C ASN A 23 -3.51 22.30 12.30
N LEU A 24 -2.75 22.94 13.20
CA LEU A 24 -1.96 24.13 12.87
C LEU A 24 -0.87 23.83 11.85
N PHE A 25 -0.25 22.63 11.88
CA PHE A 25 0.69 22.20 10.85
C PHE A 25 -0.02 21.89 9.54
N LEU A 26 -1.15 21.17 9.57
CA LEU A 26 -1.94 20.80 8.38
C LEU A 26 -2.50 22.04 7.66
N GLU A 27 -2.90 23.06 8.39
CA GLU A 27 -3.42 24.33 7.85
C GLU A 27 -2.30 25.32 7.47
N GLY A 28 -1.03 24.97 7.70
CA GLY A 28 0.13 25.78 7.34
C GLY A 28 0.38 27.00 8.26
N PHE A 29 -0.23 27.06 9.43
CA PHE A 29 0.07 28.08 10.43
C PHE A 29 1.41 27.84 11.16
N LEU A 30 1.82 26.57 11.26
CA LEU A 30 3.13 26.15 11.73
C LEU A 30 3.88 25.46 10.61
N ASN A 31 5.20 25.70 10.54
CA ASN A 31 6.07 25.01 9.58
C ASN A 31 6.94 24.00 10.34
N PRO A 32 7.11 22.78 9.79
CA PRO A 32 8.07 21.82 10.34
C PRO A 32 9.49 22.38 10.38
N ILE A 33 10.25 21.99 11.37
CA ILE A 33 11.65 22.38 11.54
C ILE A 33 12.58 21.20 11.23
N GLU A 34 13.75 21.52 10.71
CA GLU A 34 14.84 20.55 10.48
C GLU A 34 15.52 20.23 11.82
N ILE A 35 15.76 18.94 12.10
CA ILE A 35 16.49 18.47 13.27
C ILE A 35 17.54 17.44 12.87
N ASP A 36 18.62 17.33 13.62
CA ASP A 36 19.77 16.46 13.30
C ASP A 36 19.41 14.96 13.31
N GLU A 37 18.48 14.53 14.16
CA GLU A 37 18.16 13.12 14.37
C GLU A 37 16.61 12.90 14.40
N PRO A 38 15.91 13.01 13.26
CA PRO A 38 14.45 12.83 13.20
C PRO A 38 13.97 11.45 13.65
N ASP A 39 14.79 10.42 13.42
CA ASP A 39 14.44 9.02 13.75
C ASP A 39 14.23 8.79 15.25
N ARG A 40 14.81 9.62 16.13
CA ARG A 40 14.56 9.55 17.57
C ARG A 40 13.13 9.91 17.96
N LEU A 41 12.41 10.56 17.08
CA LEU A 41 11.03 11.00 17.30
C LEU A 41 10.02 10.18 16.49
N SER A 42 10.43 9.09 15.85
CA SER A 42 9.58 8.29 14.95
C SER A 42 8.26 7.83 15.59
N ASP A 43 8.28 7.53 16.89
CA ASP A 43 7.10 7.12 17.66
C ASP A 43 6.53 8.24 18.54
N HIS A 44 7.02 9.48 18.36
CA HIS A 44 6.61 10.58 19.19
C HIS A 44 5.59 11.49 18.50
N TRP A 45 4.59 11.96 19.22
CA TRP A 45 3.51 12.81 18.69
C TRP A 45 4.01 14.09 17.98
N CYS A 46 5.19 14.62 18.37
CA CYS A 46 5.73 15.83 17.76
C CYS A 46 6.41 15.62 16.41
N LEU A 47 6.38 14.41 15.85
CA LEU A 47 6.96 14.13 14.54
C LEU A 47 6.38 15.01 13.42
N ILE A 48 5.10 15.40 13.52
CA ILE A 48 4.46 16.32 12.58
C ILE A 48 5.16 17.68 12.48
N GLY A 49 5.86 18.10 13.55
CA GLY A 49 6.65 19.32 13.59
C GLY A 49 8.09 19.19 13.09
N VAL A 50 8.46 18.01 12.60
CA VAL A 50 9.80 17.75 12.09
C VAL A 50 9.77 17.68 10.57
N GLN A 51 10.66 18.41 9.93
CA GLN A 51 10.84 18.34 8.49
C GLN A 51 11.42 16.95 8.14
N GLN A 52 10.65 16.15 7.41
CA GLN A 52 11.09 14.87 6.93
C GLN A 52 11.84 15.05 5.62
N ASP A 53 12.93 14.34 5.44
CA ASP A 53 13.62 14.26 4.16
C ASP A 53 12.78 13.38 3.22
N PRO A 54 12.20 13.93 2.14
CA PRO A 54 11.32 13.18 1.25
C PRO A 54 12.01 11.95 0.62
N GLU A 55 13.34 12.03 0.38
CA GLU A 55 14.09 10.93 -0.20
C GLU A 55 14.23 9.77 0.79
N LYS A 56 14.55 10.07 2.05
CA LYS A 56 14.64 9.05 3.11
C LYS A 56 13.29 8.42 3.44
N GLU A 57 12.22 9.22 3.45
CA GLU A 57 10.87 8.68 3.66
C GLU A 57 10.45 7.75 2.51
N MET A 58 10.76 8.12 1.28
CA MET A 58 10.52 7.28 0.12
C MET A 58 11.35 5.98 0.19
N GLU A 59 12.63 6.08 0.55
CA GLU A 59 13.51 4.91 0.73
C GLU A 59 12.95 3.96 1.80
N LYS A 60 12.57 4.48 2.94
CA LYS A 60 11.95 3.70 4.04
C LYS A 60 10.66 3.03 3.60
N ARG A 61 9.80 3.75 2.85
CA ARG A 61 8.54 3.23 2.31
C ARG A 61 8.77 2.09 1.32
N ILE A 62 9.64 2.28 0.33
CA ILE A 62 9.95 1.26 -0.69
C ILE A 62 10.55 0.01 -0.04
N ASN A 63 11.55 0.16 0.84
CA ASN A 63 12.14 -0.96 1.56
C ASN A 63 11.12 -1.70 2.44
N GLY A 64 10.20 -0.97 3.07
CA GLY A 64 9.09 -1.55 3.82
C GLY A 64 8.13 -2.36 2.94
N LEU A 65 7.78 -1.85 1.74
CA LEU A 65 6.92 -2.55 0.78
C LEU A 65 7.60 -3.79 0.19
N ILE A 66 8.91 -3.74 -0.13
CA ILE A 66 9.68 -4.91 -0.58
C ILE A 66 9.61 -6.01 0.48
N LYS A 67 9.93 -5.68 1.72
CA LYS A 67 9.88 -6.63 2.84
C LYS A 67 8.48 -7.22 3.04
N LEU A 68 7.45 -6.39 2.98
CA LEU A 68 6.05 -6.84 3.08
C LEU A 68 5.69 -7.82 1.97
N CYS A 69 6.13 -7.57 0.74
CA CYS A 69 5.93 -8.49 -0.39
C CYS A 69 6.70 -9.80 -0.20
N GLU A 70 7.96 -9.76 0.24
CA GLU A 70 8.75 -10.96 0.52
C GLU A 70 8.09 -11.85 1.59
N GLU A 71 7.66 -11.26 2.71
CA GLU A 71 7.03 -11.97 3.81
C GLU A 71 5.64 -12.54 3.45
N SER A 72 4.93 -11.90 2.52
CA SER A 72 3.58 -12.29 2.12
C SER A 72 3.50 -13.06 0.80
N LEU A 73 4.63 -13.35 0.15
CA LEU A 73 4.67 -14.03 -1.13
C LEU A 73 4.09 -15.45 -1.04
N PRO A 74 2.98 -15.75 -1.77
CA PRO A 74 2.32 -17.03 -1.68
C PRO A 74 3.19 -18.18 -2.19
N GLY A 75 3.01 -19.35 -1.60
CA GLY A 75 3.64 -20.60 -2.05
C GLY A 75 2.78 -21.35 -3.07
N VAL A 76 3.31 -22.48 -3.56
CA VAL A 76 2.67 -23.33 -4.56
C VAL A 76 1.33 -23.90 -4.07
N GLU A 77 1.20 -24.18 -2.76
CA GLU A 77 -0.05 -24.69 -2.16
C GLU A 77 -1.08 -23.62 -1.83
N SER A 78 -0.77 -22.34 -2.09
CA SER A 78 -1.66 -21.22 -1.78
C SER A 78 -2.94 -21.27 -2.62
N ARG A 79 -4.02 -20.75 -2.05
CA ARG A 79 -5.29 -20.59 -2.79
C ARG A 79 -5.22 -19.36 -3.69
N HIS A 80 -6.02 -19.34 -4.76
CA HIS A 80 -6.08 -18.21 -5.68
C HIS A 80 -6.39 -16.87 -4.99
N GLN A 81 -7.19 -16.86 -3.92
CA GLN A 81 -7.48 -15.65 -3.13
C GLN A 81 -6.22 -15.04 -2.49
N GLN A 82 -5.26 -15.86 -2.07
CA GLN A 82 -4.02 -15.40 -1.49
C GLN A 82 -3.15 -14.72 -2.57
N TRP A 83 -3.12 -15.26 -3.78
CA TRP A 83 -2.48 -14.62 -4.93
C TRP A 83 -3.15 -13.30 -5.32
N LEU A 84 -4.49 -13.23 -5.29
CA LEU A 84 -5.22 -11.99 -5.52
C LEU A 84 -4.90 -10.92 -4.47
N GLN A 85 -4.86 -11.29 -3.19
CA GLN A 85 -4.47 -10.36 -2.12
C GLN A 85 -3.02 -9.90 -2.25
N PHE A 86 -2.12 -10.81 -2.62
CA PHE A 86 -0.74 -10.49 -2.87
C PHE A 86 -0.57 -9.54 -4.07
N ALA A 87 -1.34 -9.73 -5.13
CA ALA A 87 -1.30 -8.88 -6.32
C ALA A 87 -1.55 -7.39 -6.01
N TYR A 88 -2.40 -7.06 -5.03
CA TYR A 88 -2.59 -5.67 -4.61
C TYR A 88 -1.33 -5.09 -3.96
N ARG A 89 -0.63 -5.86 -3.13
CA ARG A 89 0.62 -5.42 -2.48
C ARG A 89 1.72 -5.24 -3.52
N TRP A 90 1.84 -6.20 -4.43
CA TRP A 90 2.79 -6.10 -5.54
C TRP A 90 2.49 -4.91 -6.46
N ALA A 91 1.22 -4.65 -6.75
CA ALA A 91 0.81 -3.49 -7.55
C ALA A 91 1.16 -2.16 -6.84
N GLU A 92 0.96 -2.07 -5.52
CA GLU A 92 1.34 -0.90 -4.73
C GLU A 92 2.85 -0.66 -4.81
N LEU A 93 3.67 -1.69 -4.53
CA LEU A 93 5.11 -1.59 -4.63
C LEU A 93 5.55 -1.18 -6.04
N SER A 94 5.03 -1.84 -7.08
CA SER A 94 5.40 -1.58 -8.46
C SER A 94 5.03 -0.16 -8.90
N ALA A 95 3.85 0.32 -8.51
CA ALA A 95 3.41 1.67 -8.80
C ALA A 95 4.32 2.71 -8.14
N GLU A 96 4.61 2.58 -6.85
CA GLU A 96 5.50 3.48 -6.13
C GLU A 96 6.92 3.45 -6.69
N TYR A 97 7.45 2.27 -6.98
CA TYR A 97 8.79 2.09 -7.51
C TYR A 97 8.97 2.77 -8.88
N HIS A 98 8.05 2.55 -9.80
CA HIS A 98 8.14 3.11 -11.15
C HIS A 98 7.71 4.58 -11.24
N PHE A 99 6.70 4.99 -10.48
CA PHE A 99 6.24 6.39 -10.46
C PHE A 99 7.32 7.32 -9.94
N ASN A 100 7.99 6.94 -8.86
CA ASN A 100 9.06 7.73 -8.25
C ASN A 100 10.43 7.55 -8.95
N ARG A 101 10.51 6.69 -9.98
CA ARG A 101 11.77 6.39 -10.71
C ARG A 101 12.90 6.01 -9.77
N VAL A 102 12.59 5.10 -8.85
CA VAL A 102 13.52 4.65 -7.81
C VAL A 102 14.78 4.05 -8.45
N ASP A 103 15.96 4.53 -8.03
CA ASP A 103 17.28 4.09 -8.50
C ASP A 103 18.07 3.30 -7.44
N PHE A 104 17.50 3.17 -6.24
CA PHE A 104 17.97 2.30 -5.17
C PHE A 104 17.16 1.00 -5.10
N ALA A 105 17.61 0.01 -4.32
CA ALA A 105 16.96 -1.30 -4.15
C ALA A 105 16.65 -2.03 -5.49
N VAL A 106 17.44 -1.77 -6.53
CA VAL A 106 17.22 -2.33 -7.88
C VAL A 106 17.39 -3.85 -7.88
N GLU A 107 18.41 -4.35 -7.19
CA GLU A 107 18.68 -5.78 -7.11
C GLU A 107 17.61 -6.52 -6.30
N GLU A 108 17.17 -5.94 -5.18
CA GLU A 108 16.13 -6.48 -4.30
C GLU A 108 14.79 -6.55 -5.04
N TYR A 109 14.41 -5.46 -5.75
CA TYR A 109 13.20 -5.43 -6.55
C TYR A 109 13.22 -6.47 -7.67
N ALA A 110 14.32 -6.54 -8.44
CA ALA A 110 14.47 -7.49 -9.54
C ALA A 110 14.44 -8.95 -9.05
N LYS A 111 15.10 -9.24 -7.92
CA LYS A 111 15.07 -10.54 -7.29
C LYS A 111 13.67 -10.92 -6.83
N LEU A 112 12.97 -10.00 -6.16
CA LEU A 112 11.59 -10.22 -5.72
C LEU A 112 10.68 -10.50 -6.92
N GLN A 113 10.80 -9.74 -8.01
CA GLN A 113 10.05 -9.99 -9.26
C GLN A 113 10.31 -11.39 -9.81
N GLN A 114 11.57 -11.80 -9.86
CA GLN A 114 11.93 -13.15 -10.31
C GLN A 114 11.34 -14.24 -9.42
N ASP A 115 11.38 -14.06 -8.10
CA ASP A 115 10.81 -15.00 -7.13
C ASP A 115 9.28 -15.11 -7.28
N ILE A 116 8.61 -13.97 -7.51
CA ILE A 116 7.16 -13.92 -7.80
C ILE A 116 6.85 -14.70 -9.07
N ASP A 117 7.54 -14.41 -10.16
CA ASP A 117 7.31 -15.05 -11.46
C ASP A 117 7.53 -16.56 -11.39
N GLN A 118 8.58 -16.99 -10.71
CA GLN A 118 8.88 -18.41 -10.53
C GLN A 118 7.79 -19.11 -9.70
N ARG A 119 7.42 -18.59 -8.55
CA ARG A 119 6.41 -19.20 -7.67
C ARG A 119 5.03 -19.18 -8.29
N PHE A 120 4.65 -18.06 -8.94
CA PHE A 120 3.36 -17.95 -9.62
C PHE A 120 3.26 -18.94 -10.79
N SER A 121 4.33 -19.08 -11.58
CA SER A 121 4.37 -20.04 -12.70
C SER A 121 4.22 -21.48 -12.19
N GLN A 122 4.91 -21.86 -11.13
CA GLN A 122 4.78 -23.18 -10.52
C GLN A 122 3.35 -23.42 -10.00
N TRP A 123 2.82 -22.46 -9.26
CA TRP A 123 1.44 -22.50 -8.75
C TRP A 123 0.43 -22.64 -9.90
N LEU A 124 0.59 -21.86 -10.96
CA LEU A 124 -0.29 -21.89 -12.11
C LEU A 124 -0.28 -23.26 -12.81
N LEU A 125 0.90 -23.85 -13.01
CA LEU A 125 1.04 -25.17 -13.62
C LEU A 125 0.30 -26.25 -12.82
N GLU A 126 0.34 -26.18 -11.48
CA GLU A 126 -0.32 -27.17 -10.61
C GLU A 126 -1.81 -26.93 -10.45
N LYS A 127 -2.25 -25.69 -10.38
CA LYS A 127 -3.64 -25.34 -9.99
C LYS A 127 -4.52 -24.96 -11.19
N TYR A 128 -3.95 -24.70 -12.38
CA TYR A 128 -4.69 -24.19 -13.55
C TYR A 128 -5.93 -25.01 -13.88
N ALA A 129 -5.79 -26.33 -13.96
CA ALA A 129 -6.90 -27.22 -14.28
C ALA A 129 -8.06 -27.12 -13.26
N GLY A 130 -7.72 -26.88 -11.99
CA GLY A 130 -8.70 -26.69 -10.91
C GLY A 130 -9.44 -25.35 -10.98
N LEU A 131 -8.81 -24.30 -11.52
CA LEU A 131 -9.40 -22.96 -11.59
C LEU A 131 -10.66 -22.90 -12.46
N HIS A 132 -10.75 -23.75 -13.50
CA HIS A 132 -11.93 -23.85 -14.35
C HIS A 132 -13.20 -24.30 -13.60
N ASN A 133 -13.03 -25.07 -12.54
CA ASN A 133 -14.13 -25.64 -11.76
C ASN A 133 -14.56 -24.75 -10.59
N HIS A 134 -13.91 -23.60 -10.39
CA HIS A 134 -14.33 -22.68 -9.33
C HIS A 134 -15.69 -22.05 -9.64
N PRO A 135 -16.47 -21.70 -8.61
CA PRO A 135 -17.69 -20.92 -8.78
C PRO A 135 -17.40 -19.61 -9.55
N PRO A 136 -18.36 -19.15 -10.38
CA PRO A 136 -18.14 -17.93 -11.17
C PRO A 136 -18.14 -16.63 -10.34
N VAL A 137 -18.38 -16.70 -9.02
CA VAL A 137 -18.45 -15.54 -8.11
C VAL A 137 -17.55 -15.79 -6.90
N PRO A 138 -16.48 -14.99 -6.71
CA PRO A 138 -15.93 -14.03 -7.68
C PRO A 138 -15.33 -14.73 -8.90
N PRO A 139 -15.29 -14.09 -10.08
CA PRO A 139 -14.70 -14.68 -11.27
C PRO A 139 -13.19 -14.87 -11.09
N VAL A 140 -12.72 -16.10 -11.35
CA VAL A 140 -11.27 -16.45 -11.25
C VAL A 140 -10.64 -16.54 -12.63
N MET A 141 -11.44 -16.94 -13.63
CA MET A 141 -11.04 -17.09 -15.01
C MET A 141 -11.86 -16.16 -15.91
N LEU A 142 -11.31 -15.75 -17.03
CA LEU A 142 -11.99 -14.83 -17.96
C LEU A 142 -13.38 -15.32 -18.37
N HIS A 143 -13.54 -16.62 -18.64
CA HIS A 143 -14.83 -17.22 -19.01
C HIS A 143 -15.86 -17.22 -17.87
N HIS A 144 -15.46 -16.94 -16.63
CA HIS A 144 -16.37 -16.74 -15.51
C HIS A 144 -17.07 -15.36 -15.54
N ALA A 145 -16.44 -14.35 -16.15
CA ALA A 145 -16.99 -13.00 -16.17
C ALA A 145 -18.40 -12.92 -16.82
N PRO A 146 -18.64 -13.46 -18.03
CA PRO A 146 -19.98 -13.46 -18.63
C PRO A 146 -21.01 -14.21 -17.76
N ARG A 147 -20.62 -15.32 -17.14
CA ARG A 147 -21.51 -16.09 -16.25
C ARG A 147 -21.87 -15.32 -14.99
N THR A 148 -20.90 -14.57 -14.45
CA THR A 148 -21.15 -13.68 -13.28
C THR A 148 -22.14 -12.58 -13.65
N MET A 149 -21.95 -11.93 -14.79
CA MET A 149 -22.83 -10.87 -15.29
C MET A 149 -24.27 -11.38 -15.51
N ALA A 150 -24.41 -12.53 -16.20
CA ALA A 150 -25.71 -13.15 -16.42
C ALA A 150 -26.43 -13.43 -15.08
N ARG A 151 -25.73 -13.99 -14.11
CA ARG A 151 -26.27 -14.27 -12.78
C ARG A 151 -26.73 -13.01 -12.03
N GLU A 152 -25.98 -11.91 -12.13
CA GLU A 152 -26.34 -10.65 -11.49
C GLU A 152 -27.63 -10.07 -12.10
N ILE A 153 -27.77 -10.15 -13.44
CA ILE A 153 -28.99 -9.73 -14.16
C ILE A 153 -30.15 -10.65 -13.77
N ASP A 154 -29.99 -11.97 -13.87
CA ASP A 154 -31.05 -12.95 -13.58
C ASP A 154 -31.55 -12.88 -12.13
N SER A 155 -30.68 -12.47 -11.20
CA SER A 155 -31.05 -12.27 -9.80
C SER A 155 -31.86 -11.01 -9.53
N GLY A 156 -32.04 -10.14 -10.55
CA GLY A 156 -32.72 -8.85 -10.44
C GLY A 156 -31.96 -7.80 -9.58
N ARG A 157 -30.70 -8.04 -9.26
CA ARG A 157 -29.89 -7.08 -8.50
C ARG A 157 -29.42 -5.91 -9.33
N ILE A 158 -29.28 -6.13 -10.64
CA ILE A 158 -28.84 -5.11 -11.61
C ILE A 158 -29.63 -5.27 -12.89
N ASP A 159 -29.99 -4.14 -13.51
CA ASP A 159 -30.74 -4.11 -14.76
C ASP A 159 -29.81 -4.06 -15.99
N LYS A 160 -28.62 -3.53 -15.84
CA LYS A 160 -27.66 -3.32 -16.93
C LYS A 160 -26.23 -3.57 -16.47
N VAL A 161 -25.43 -4.18 -17.33
CA VAL A 161 -23.99 -4.42 -17.13
C VAL A 161 -23.21 -3.82 -18.29
N ALA A 162 -22.12 -3.15 -17.99
CA ALA A 162 -21.10 -2.77 -18.97
C ALA A 162 -19.81 -3.55 -18.63
N MET A 163 -19.23 -4.19 -19.63
CA MET A 163 -17.91 -4.81 -19.53
C MET A 163 -16.88 -3.97 -20.27
N ILE A 164 -15.85 -3.54 -19.57
CA ILE A 164 -14.71 -2.82 -20.15
C ILE A 164 -13.53 -3.77 -20.14
N LEU A 165 -13.04 -4.10 -21.33
CA LEU A 165 -11.83 -4.90 -21.51
C LEU A 165 -10.65 -3.95 -21.75
N ILE A 166 -9.64 -4.03 -20.86
CA ILE A 166 -8.41 -3.26 -20.99
C ILE A 166 -7.31 -4.27 -21.28
N ASP A 167 -6.74 -4.19 -22.47
CA ASP A 167 -5.67 -5.08 -22.94
C ASP A 167 -4.47 -4.22 -23.37
N GLY A 168 -3.27 -4.64 -22.96
CA GLY A 168 -2.02 -4.02 -23.40
C GLY A 168 -1.74 -2.60 -22.83
N LEU A 169 -1.99 -2.38 -21.54
CA LEU A 169 -1.50 -1.19 -20.83
C LEU A 169 0.00 -1.24 -20.62
#